data_62cf7b5a429e1ad13c78ed96791acefe
#
_entry.id   62cf7b5a429e1ad13c78ed96791acefe
#
_cell.length_a   1.000
_cell.length_b   1.000
_cell.length_c   1.000
_cell.angle_alpha   90.00
_cell.angle_beta   90.00
_cell.angle_gamma   90.00
#
_symmetry.space_group_name_H-M   'P 1'
#
loop_
_entity.id
_entity.type
_entity.pdbx_description
1 polymer ?
#
loop_
_entity_poly.entity_id
_entity_poly.type
_entity_poly.pdbx_seq_one_letter_code
_entity_poly.pdbx_strand_id
1 'polypeptide(L)'
;MQNKYAVYEEALAEELIPAMGCTEPIAIAYCAAVCREQLGAFPEQIEIWVSRNIIKNVKSVVVPNTNKMKGIEVACAAGVVAAHSERQLEVLAYINQEEKAEIKALAESGKINIHVSEEPDIFYLRIFLAAGGNNAEVTIRTDHTNVTCIKKNGATVLEKPIVPAEEEAKSLWRIEDVLDAARNMPLDNVKHLLQRQIDFNMAISKEGLTNDYGASIGKILLRRDPDSLRIRARASAAAGSDARMNGCELPVVITSGSGNQGITASVPVVVYAHALAAGEEKMLRAVLLSDLVTIYLKQGIGKLSAYCGAISAGCGAGAAIAFLYDCTDDQIEHAVENALAINSGIICDGAKSSCAAKIAMAVEGGLMGVDMSVAERNFAGGDGIVQNTADETIAAVGKIASQGMVETDKEIIDVMLGL
;
A
#
# COMPACT_ATOMS: atom_id res chain seq x y z
N MET A 1 9.41 33.37 -5.76
CA MET A 1 8.10 32.99 -5.17
C MET A 1 8.24 31.58 -4.69
N GLN A 2 7.87 31.30 -3.45
CA GLN A 2 7.88 29.93 -2.94
C GLN A 2 6.85 29.12 -3.73
N ASN A 3 7.19 27.91 -4.17
CA ASN A 3 6.26 27.04 -4.87
C ASN A 3 5.17 26.60 -3.86
N LYS A 4 3.94 27.10 -4.00
CA LYS A 4 2.84 26.78 -3.06
C LYS A 4 2.43 25.29 -3.09
N TYR A 5 2.86 24.55 -4.11
CA TYR A 5 2.56 23.14 -4.28
C TYR A 5 3.72 22.22 -3.88
N ALA A 6 4.85 22.76 -3.38
CA ALA A 6 6.03 21.97 -3.03
C ALA A 6 5.71 20.80 -2.09
N VAL A 7 4.83 21.01 -1.10
CA VAL A 7 4.42 19.97 -0.15
C VAL A 7 3.72 18.78 -0.83
N TYR A 8 2.97 19.01 -1.89
CA TYR A 8 2.32 17.95 -2.66
C TYR A 8 3.29 17.23 -3.58
N GLU A 9 4.23 17.98 -4.21
CA GLU A 9 5.30 17.39 -5.04
C GLU A 9 6.20 16.47 -4.20
N GLU A 10 6.59 16.89 -3.00
CA GLU A 10 7.37 16.11 -2.05
C GLU A 10 6.61 14.86 -1.61
N ALA A 11 5.34 15.01 -1.18
CA ALA A 11 4.51 13.88 -0.76
C ALA A 11 4.32 12.85 -1.90
N LEU A 12 4.12 13.28 -3.14
CA LEU A 12 4.02 12.37 -4.28
C LEU A 12 5.35 11.65 -4.55
N ALA A 13 6.48 12.34 -4.42
CA ALA A 13 7.79 11.74 -4.62
C ALA A 13 8.12 10.68 -3.55
N GLU A 14 7.69 10.90 -2.31
CA GLU A 14 7.87 9.98 -1.20
C GLU A 14 6.92 8.77 -1.25
N GLU A 15 5.69 8.98 -1.72
CA GLU A 15 4.63 7.97 -1.63
C GLU A 15 4.45 7.14 -2.93
N LEU A 16 4.80 7.69 -4.12
CA LEU A 16 4.66 6.98 -5.40
C LEU A 16 5.94 6.22 -5.77
N ILE A 17 6.21 5.13 -5.06
CA ILE A 17 7.44 4.35 -5.19
C ILE A 17 7.16 3.02 -5.89
N PRO A 18 8.01 2.56 -6.83
CA PRO A 18 7.93 1.21 -7.37
C PRO A 18 8.16 0.15 -6.31
N ALA A 19 7.36 -0.90 -6.34
CA ALA A 19 7.51 -2.05 -5.46
C ALA A 19 7.05 -3.34 -6.17
N MET A 20 7.70 -4.46 -5.84
CA MET A 20 7.33 -5.77 -6.34
C MET A 20 6.57 -6.55 -5.26
N GLY A 21 5.40 -7.06 -5.59
CA GLY A 21 4.60 -7.85 -4.64
C GLY A 21 4.12 -7.06 -3.42
N CYS A 22 4.01 -7.73 -2.26
CA CYS A 22 3.62 -7.10 -0.99
C CYS A 22 4.83 -6.46 -0.31
N THR A 23 4.67 -5.24 0.19
CA THR A 23 5.76 -4.43 0.74
C THR A 23 6.37 -5.01 2.01
N GLU A 24 5.59 -5.64 2.89
CA GLU A 24 6.08 -6.19 4.16
C GLU A 24 7.01 -7.42 3.99
N PRO A 25 6.69 -8.44 3.16
CA PRO A 25 7.65 -9.49 2.85
C PRO A 25 8.93 -8.96 2.22
N ILE A 26 8.80 -7.95 1.36
CA ILE A 26 9.95 -7.32 0.72
C ILE A 26 10.80 -6.56 1.74
N ALA A 27 10.20 -5.88 2.72
CA ALA A 27 10.95 -5.22 3.80
C ALA A 27 11.73 -6.23 4.64
N ILE A 28 11.16 -7.42 4.91
CA ILE A 28 11.89 -8.52 5.58
C ILE A 28 13.08 -8.97 4.72
N ALA A 29 12.86 -9.19 3.43
CA ALA A 29 13.93 -9.58 2.52
C ALA A 29 15.02 -8.50 2.42
N TYR A 30 14.64 -7.23 2.34
CA TYR A 30 15.56 -6.10 2.32
C TYR A 30 16.40 -6.03 3.61
N CYS A 31 15.76 -6.12 4.78
CA CYS A 31 16.45 -6.13 6.07
C CYS A 31 17.44 -7.30 6.14
N ALA A 32 17.03 -8.49 5.69
CA ALA A 32 17.86 -9.69 5.66
C ALA A 32 19.05 -9.54 4.70
N ALA A 33 18.84 -8.92 3.53
CA ALA A 33 19.90 -8.64 2.56
C ALA A 33 20.95 -7.68 3.14
N VAL A 34 20.51 -6.55 3.73
CA VAL A 34 21.40 -5.61 4.41
C VAL A 34 22.20 -6.31 5.53
N CYS A 35 21.52 -7.12 6.35
CA CYS A 35 22.17 -7.85 7.43
C CYS A 35 23.20 -8.88 6.91
N ARG A 36 22.87 -9.58 5.82
CA ARG A 36 23.75 -10.56 5.16
C ARG A 36 25.02 -9.90 4.59
N GLU A 37 24.89 -8.73 3.99
CA GLU A 37 26.02 -7.95 3.49
C GLU A 37 26.93 -7.48 4.63
N GLN A 38 26.34 -7.03 5.75
CA GLN A 38 27.11 -6.63 6.93
C GLN A 38 27.84 -7.81 7.56
N LEU A 39 27.23 -9.00 7.63
CA LEU A 39 27.87 -10.22 8.12
C LEU A 39 29.04 -10.64 7.23
N GLY A 40 28.87 -10.56 5.90
CA GLY A 40 29.90 -10.94 4.91
C GLY A 40 30.07 -12.45 4.73
N ALA A 41 29.22 -13.29 5.36
CA ALA A 41 29.24 -14.75 5.27
C ALA A 41 27.82 -15.32 5.25
N PHE A 42 27.61 -16.53 4.71
CA PHE A 42 26.31 -17.20 4.79
C PHE A 42 25.99 -17.55 6.25
N PRO A 43 24.77 -17.20 6.78
CA PRO A 43 24.48 -17.34 8.19
C PRO A 43 24.29 -18.80 8.62
N GLU A 44 24.77 -19.11 9.80
CA GLU A 44 24.56 -20.39 10.51
C GLU A 44 23.34 -20.28 11.45
N GLN A 45 23.09 -19.07 11.99
CA GLN A 45 21.99 -18.73 12.89
C GLN A 45 21.27 -17.50 12.37
N ILE A 46 19.92 -17.54 12.42
CA ILE A 46 19.03 -16.46 11.96
C ILE A 46 17.94 -16.25 13.01
N GLU A 47 17.88 -15.05 13.57
CA GLU A 47 16.85 -14.63 14.52
C GLU A 47 16.11 -13.40 13.96
N ILE A 48 14.78 -13.41 14.01
CA ILE A 48 13.92 -12.35 13.49
C ILE A 48 12.97 -11.90 14.58
N TRP A 49 12.92 -10.60 14.86
CA TRP A 49 11.89 -9.98 15.69
C TRP A 49 11.02 -9.09 14.83
N VAL A 50 9.71 -9.31 14.86
CA VAL A 50 8.74 -8.58 14.05
C VAL A 50 7.57 -8.12 14.90
N SER A 51 7.02 -6.94 14.56
CA SER A 51 5.76 -6.50 15.14
C SER A 51 4.61 -7.40 14.70
N ARG A 52 3.55 -7.46 15.51
CA ARG A 52 2.34 -8.26 15.21
C ARG A 52 1.74 -7.87 13.85
N ASN A 53 1.80 -6.61 13.48
CA ASN A 53 1.29 -6.12 12.19
C ASN A 53 2.06 -6.64 10.98
N ILE A 54 3.38 -6.81 11.09
CA ILE A 54 4.18 -7.48 10.05
C ILE A 54 3.75 -8.94 9.91
N ILE A 55 3.54 -9.67 11.02
CA ILE A 55 3.05 -11.05 10.97
C ILE A 55 1.72 -11.12 10.24
N LYS A 56 0.75 -10.24 10.60
CA LYS A 56 -0.56 -10.14 9.96
C LYS A 56 -0.44 -10.01 8.44
N ASN A 57 0.47 -9.17 7.95
CA ASN A 57 0.58 -8.85 6.53
C ASN A 57 1.43 -9.84 5.73
N VAL A 58 2.28 -10.66 6.38
CA VAL A 58 3.18 -11.58 5.69
C VAL A 58 2.67 -13.02 5.68
N LYS A 59 1.93 -13.45 6.72
CA LYS A 59 1.54 -14.84 6.94
C LYS A 59 0.90 -15.53 5.72
N SER A 60 0.06 -14.82 4.97
CA SER A 60 -0.78 -15.42 3.91
C SER A 60 -0.44 -14.97 2.50
N VAL A 61 0.48 -14.03 2.32
CA VAL A 61 0.84 -13.47 1.02
C VAL A 61 1.98 -14.25 0.38
N VAL A 62 1.97 -14.32 -0.94
CA VAL A 62 3.08 -14.92 -1.69
C VAL A 62 4.28 -14.00 -1.70
N VAL A 63 5.45 -14.53 -1.36
CA VAL A 63 6.73 -13.83 -1.52
C VAL A 63 7.11 -13.86 -3.00
N PRO A 64 7.37 -12.70 -3.63
CA PRO A 64 7.70 -12.65 -5.06
C PRO A 64 8.93 -13.48 -5.42
N ASN A 65 8.97 -14.01 -6.63
CA ASN A 65 10.11 -14.79 -7.17
C ASN A 65 10.53 -16.04 -6.37
N THR A 66 9.62 -16.59 -5.53
CA THR A 66 9.94 -17.76 -4.69
C THR A 66 9.12 -19.00 -5.04
N ASN A 67 8.65 -19.15 -6.30
CA ASN A 67 7.76 -20.26 -6.69
C ASN A 67 6.49 -20.35 -5.84
N LYS A 68 5.87 -19.20 -5.55
CA LYS A 68 4.61 -19.05 -4.78
C LYS A 68 4.70 -19.47 -3.30
N MET A 69 5.89 -19.54 -2.73
CA MET A 69 6.05 -19.78 -1.29
C MET A 69 5.59 -18.56 -0.47
N LYS A 70 5.24 -18.79 0.79
CA LYS A 70 4.66 -17.79 1.72
C LYS A 70 5.38 -17.82 3.06
N GLY A 71 5.25 -16.75 3.82
CA GLY A 71 5.71 -16.69 5.21
C GLY A 71 6.95 -15.84 5.43
N ILE A 72 7.21 -15.57 6.70
CA ILE A 72 8.34 -14.74 7.16
C ILE A 72 9.66 -15.44 6.87
N GLU A 73 9.71 -16.77 7.09
CA GLU A 73 10.88 -17.60 6.83
C GLU A 73 11.31 -17.50 5.38
N VAL A 74 10.37 -17.58 4.45
CA VAL A 74 10.62 -17.47 3.01
C VAL A 74 11.13 -16.07 2.65
N ALA A 75 10.50 -15.03 3.18
CA ALA A 75 10.92 -13.65 2.93
C ALA A 75 12.35 -13.38 3.43
N CYS A 76 12.68 -13.87 4.64
CA CYS A 76 14.02 -13.75 5.20
C CYS A 76 15.05 -14.56 4.40
N ALA A 77 14.73 -15.83 4.10
CA ALA A 77 15.61 -16.69 3.30
C ALA A 77 15.91 -16.08 1.93
N ALA A 78 14.89 -15.48 1.29
CA ALA A 78 15.05 -14.81 0.01
C ALA A 78 16.02 -13.63 0.09
N GLY A 79 15.92 -12.79 1.13
CA GLY A 79 16.87 -11.70 1.35
C GLY A 79 18.28 -12.15 1.66
N VAL A 80 18.44 -13.23 2.47
CA VAL A 80 19.74 -13.82 2.79
C VAL A 80 20.43 -14.39 1.55
N VAL A 81 19.69 -15.06 0.67
CA VAL A 81 20.24 -15.70 -0.53
C VAL A 81 20.52 -14.67 -1.62
N ALA A 82 19.54 -13.81 -1.95
CA ALA A 82 19.69 -12.82 -3.01
C ALA A 82 20.70 -11.71 -2.68
N ALA A 83 20.72 -11.23 -1.43
CA ALA A 83 21.65 -10.24 -0.89
C ALA A 83 21.88 -8.99 -1.77
N HIS A 84 20.80 -8.47 -2.41
CA HIS A 84 20.83 -7.28 -3.28
C HIS A 84 20.20 -6.07 -2.59
N SER A 85 20.78 -5.62 -1.46
CA SER A 85 20.19 -4.56 -0.63
C SER A 85 20.08 -3.21 -1.33
N GLU A 86 20.92 -2.93 -2.31
CA GLU A 86 20.89 -1.70 -3.11
C GLU A 86 19.57 -1.48 -3.86
N ARG A 87 18.78 -2.55 -4.03
CA ARG A 87 17.49 -2.51 -4.75
C ARG A 87 16.29 -2.23 -3.87
N GLN A 88 16.47 -2.15 -2.55
CA GLN A 88 15.40 -1.82 -1.60
C GLN A 88 14.12 -2.66 -1.82
N LEU A 89 12.99 -2.03 -2.20
CA LEU A 89 11.71 -2.73 -2.42
C LEU A 89 11.66 -3.60 -3.70
N GLU A 90 12.72 -3.65 -4.46
CA GLU A 90 12.91 -4.55 -5.60
C GLU A 90 14.01 -5.61 -5.35
N VAL A 91 14.39 -5.81 -4.09
CA VAL A 91 15.48 -6.73 -3.66
C VAL A 91 15.34 -8.15 -4.20
N LEU A 92 14.12 -8.61 -4.50
CA LEU A 92 13.84 -9.95 -5.02
C LEU A 92 13.59 -9.99 -6.54
N ALA A 93 13.85 -8.90 -7.28
CA ALA A 93 13.46 -8.79 -8.69
C ALA A 93 14.15 -9.79 -9.63
N TYR A 94 15.33 -10.31 -9.27
CA TYR A 94 16.18 -11.11 -10.19
C TYR A 94 16.67 -12.43 -9.57
N ILE A 95 15.81 -13.10 -8.81
CA ILE A 95 16.12 -14.41 -8.23
C ILE A 95 16.09 -15.47 -9.34
N ASN A 96 17.21 -16.18 -9.51
CA ASN A 96 17.33 -17.27 -10.48
C ASN A 96 16.81 -18.62 -9.91
N GLN A 97 16.81 -19.68 -10.72
CA GLN A 97 16.26 -20.98 -10.32
C GLN A 97 17.09 -21.69 -9.23
N GLU A 98 18.42 -21.49 -9.21
CA GLU A 98 19.30 -22.08 -8.19
C GLU A 98 19.04 -21.40 -6.85
N GLU A 99 18.97 -20.07 -6.83
CA GLU A 99 18.60 -19.28 -5.66
C GLU A 99 17.22 -19.64 -5.12
N LYS A 100 16.21 -19.89 -5.98
CA LYS A 100 14.88 -20.37 -5.53
C LYS A 100 14.96 -21.71 -4.77
N ALA A 101 15.83 -22.60 -5.19
CA ALA A 101 16.05 -23.86 -4.50
C ALA A 101 16.74 -23.66 -3.15
N GLU A 102 17.74 -22.76 -3.09
CA GLU A 102 18.44 -22.42 -1.85
C GLU A 102 17.51 -21.70 -0.85
N ILE A 103 16.66 -20.78 -1.33
CA ILE A 103 15.65 -20.10 -0.52
C ILE A 103 14.72 -21.13 0.12
N LYS A 104 14.23 -22.09 -0.67
CA LYS A 104 13.36 -23.15 -0.15
C LYS A 104 14.08 -23.98 0.91
N ALA A 105 15.29 -24.43 0.62
CA ALA A 105 16.09 -25.23 1.55
C ALA A 105 16.38 -24.48 2.86
N LEU A 106 16.70 -23.18 2.79
CA LEU A 106 16.95 -22.37 3.98
C LEU A 106 15.67 -22.13 4.78
N ALA A 107 14.55 -21.80 4.12
CA ALA A 107 13.26 -21.58 4.78
C ALA A 107 12.75 -22.83 5.52
N GLU A 108 12.98 -24.02 4.96
CA GLU A 108 12.58 -25.33 5.53
C GLU A 108 13.61 -25.91 6.51
N SER A 109 14.76 -25.28 6.69
CA SER A 109 15.89 -25.82 7.48
C SER A 109 15.70 -25.82 9.00
N GLY A 110 14.72 -25.08 9.52
CA GLY A 110 14.53 -24.83 10.95
C GLY A 110 15.59 -23.93 11.60
N LYS A 111 16.43 -23.24 10.80
CA LYS A 111 17.46 -22.30 11.29
C LYS A 111 16.94 -20.89 11.52
N ILE A 112 15.73 -20.58 11.05
CA ILE A 112 15.12 -19.26 11.14
C ILE A 112 14.16 -19.27 12.32
N ASN A 113 14.48 -18.50 13.36
CA ASN A 113 13.67 -18.36 14.55
C ASN A 113 12.94 -17.02 14.51
N ILE A 114 11.60 -17.05 14.67
CA ILE A 114 10.75 -15.87 14.61
C ILE A 114 10.24 -15.54 16.01
N HIS A 115 10.40 -14.29 16.40
CA HIS A 115 9.96 -13.75 17.68
C HIS A 115 8.98 -12.61 17.45
N VAL A 116 7.92 -12.54 18.25
CA VAL A 116 7.06 -11.36 18.31
C VAL A 116 7.79 -10.27 19.09
N SER A 117 7.90 -9.10 18.50
CA SER A 117 8.53 -7.96 19.17
C SER A 117 7.61 -7.37 20.24
N GLU A 118 8.20 -6.97 21.38
CA GLU A 118 7.54 -6.20 22.44
C GLU A 118 7.66 -4.68 22.23
N GLU A 119 8.38 -4.25 21.17
CA GLU A 119 8.50 -2.84 20.83
C GLU A 119 7.14 -2.24 20.46
N PRO A 120 6.88 -0.98 20.86
CA PRO A 120 5.57 -0.36 20.64
C PRO A 120 5.29 0.02 19.20
N ASP A 121 6.31 0.01 18.35
CA ASP A 121 6.18 0.40 16.95
C ASP A 121 5.25 -0.53 16.18
N ILE A 122 4.31 0.04 15.46
CA ILE A 122 3.40 -0.69 14.56
C ILE A 122 4.19 -1.40 13.45
N PHE A 123 5.25 -0.75 12.94
CA PHE A 123 6.21 -1.33 12.00
C PHE A 123 7.57 -1.45 12.67
N TYR A 124 7.89 -2.67 13.12
CA TYR A 124 9.18 -3.03 13.71
C TYR A 124 9.69 -4.35 13.12
N LEU A 125 10.90 -4.33 12.64
CA LEU A 125 11.60 -5.49 12.10
C LEU A 125 13.08 -5.44 12.53
N ARG A 126 13.56 -6.50 13.17
CA ARG A 126 14.97 -6.68 13.51
C ARG A 126 15.41 -8.06 13.07
N ILE A 127 16.54 -8.14 12.39
CA ILE A 127 17.17 -9.39 11.96
C ILE A 127 18.58 -9.45 12.53
N PHE A 128 18.90 -10.58 13.13
CA PHE A 128 20.24 -10.93 13.61
C PHE A 128 20.72 -12.16 12.85
N LEU A 129 21.94 -12.08 12.31
CA LEU A 129 22.60 -13.14 11.59
C LEU A 129 23.97 -13.41 12.24
N ALA A 130 24.35 -14.69 12.38
CA ALA A 130 25.67 -15.08 12.90
C ALA A 130 26.27 -16.20 12.07
N ALA A 131 27.63 -16.17 11.89
CA ALA A 131 28.44 -17.21 11.26
C ALA A 131 29.89 -17.06 11.65
N GLY A 132 30.58 -18.20 11.93
CA GLY A 132 32.02 -18.24 12.15
C GLY A 132 32.52 -17.31 13.27
N GLY A 133 31.73 -17.09 14.33
CA GLY A 133 32.05 -16.21 15.45
C GLY A 133 31.79 -14.70 15.19
N ASN A 134 31.37 -14.33 13.97
CA ASN A 134 30.91 -12.98 13.65
C ASN A 134 29.39 -12.87 13.67
N ASN A 135 28.87 -11.65 13.89
CA ASN A 135 27.45 -11.39 13.82
C ASN A 135 27.15 -10.00 13.21
N ALA A 136 25.94 -9.88 12.71
CA ALA A 136 25.37 -8.61 12.25
C ALA A 136 23.93 -8.52 12.71
N GLU A 137 23.47 -7.30 12.99
CA GLU A 137 22.09 -6.99 13.36
C GLU A 137 21.64 -5.76 12.59
N VAL A 138 20.42 -5.81 12.03
CA VAL A 138 19.81 -4.69 11.31
C VAL A 138 18.41 -4.49 11.85
N THR A 139 18.03 -3.24 12.10
CA THR A 139 16.68 -2.85 12.53
C THR A 139 16.07 -1.86 11.56
N ILE A 140 14.84 -2.13 11.16
CA ILE A 140 13.98 -1.23 10.36
C ILE A 140 12.80 -0.83 11.23
N ARG A 141 12.46 0.47 11.28
CA ARG A 141 11.33 1.01 12.04
C ARG A 141 10.56 2.03 11.21
N THR A 142 9.29 2.16 11.50
CA THR A 142 8.35 3.19 10.99
C THR A 142 8.01 3.08 9.51
N ASP A 143 8.94 2.69 8.65
CA ASP A 143 8.74 2.52 7.20
C ASP A 143 9.48 1.29 6.66
N HIS A 144 9.09 0.80 5.49
CA HIS A 144 9.60 -0.44 4.88
C HIS A 144 11.10 -0.44 4.55
N THR A 145 11.69 0.73 4.33
CA THR A 145 13.11 0.90 3.96
C THR A 145 13.92 1.71 4.96
N ASN A 146 13.28 2.17 6.06
CA ASN A 146 13.96 2.99 7.06
C ASN A 146 14.84 2.14 8.00
N VAL A 147 16.06 1.85 7.57
CA VAL A 147 17.08 1.23 8.42
C VAL A 147 17.49 2.23 9.50
N THR A 148 17.16 1.94 10.73
CA THR A 148 17.43 2.81 11.90
C THR A 148 18.66 2.40 12.68
N CYS A 149 19.03 1.11 12.68
CA CYS A 149 20.22 0.62 13.38
C CYS A 149 20.90 -0.49 12.59
N ILE A 150 22.23 -0.44 12.55
CA ILE A 150 23.10 -1.52 12.07
C ILE A 150 24.17 -1.76 13.11
N LYS A 151 24.33 -3.03 13.53
CA LYS A 151 25.44 -3.46 14.38
C LYS A 151 26.24 -4.57 13.73
N LYS A 152 27.55 -4.59 13.94
CA LYS A 152 28.47 -5.64 13.52
C LYS A 152 29.38 -6.03 14.68
N ASN A 153 29.36 -7.31 15.06
CA ASN A 153 30.11 -7.83 16.19
C ASN A 153 29.91 -7.02 17.49
N GLY A 154 28.65 -6.60 17.73
CA GLY A 154 28.27 -5.79 18.89
C GLY A 154 28.57 -4.28 18.77
N ALA A 155 29.36 -3.84 17.77
CA ALA A 155 29.64 -2.44 17.53
C ALA A 155 28.57 -1.80 16.64
N THR A 156 28.09 -0.61 17.02
CA THR A 156 27.15 0.16 16.22
C THR A 156 27.84 0.76 15.00
N VAL A 157 27.36 0.42 13.81
CA VAL A 157 27.82 0.94 12.51
C VAL A 157 26.94 2.10 12.05
N LEU A 158 25.65 2.00 12.27
CA LEU A 158 24.65 3.03 11.97
C LEU A 158 23.67 3.11 13.13
N GLU A 159 23.35 4.32 13.54
CA GLU A 159 22.23 4.60 14.44
C GLU A 159 21.58 5.92 14.03
N LYS A 160 20.31 5.85 13.69
CA LYS A 160 19.49 7.04 13.41
C LYS A 160 18.59 7.29 14.61
N PRO A 161 18.40 8.57 15.03
CA PRO A 161 17.41 8.87 16.03
C PRO A 161 16.06 8.36 15.55
N ILE A 162 15.38 7.62 16.42
CA ILE A 162 13.97 7.33 16.23
C ILE A 162 13.29 8.68 16.49
N VAL A 163 13.00 9.39 15.42
CA VAL A 163 12.03 10.47 15.51
C VAL A 163 10.73 9.74 15.80
N PRO A 164 10.13 9.89 17.03
CA PRO A 164 8.75 9.46 17.19
C PRO A 164 8.02 10.02 15.97
N ALA A 165 6.99 9.34 15.48
CA ALA A 165 5.97 10.02 14.69
C ALA A 165 5.33 11.03 15.66
N GLU A 166 6.16 11.99 16.11
CA GLU A 166 5.64 13.24 16.60
C GLU A 166 4.62 13.58 15.56
N GLU A 167 3.46 13.96 16.04
CA GLU A 167 2.60 14.86 15.36
C GLU A 167 3.42 15.68 14.35
N GLU A 168 3.87 15.02 13.26
CA GLU A 168 4.27 15.71 12.03
C GLU A 168 3.11 16.63 11.86
N ALA A 169 3.37 17.90 12.07
CA ALA A 169 2.40 18.95 12.30
C ALA A 169 1.21 18.62 11.43
N LYS A 170 0.13 18.08 12.07
CA LYS A 170 -0.99 17.39 11.39
C LYS A 170 -1.19 18.12 10.13
N SER A 171 -0.83 17.52 9.02
CA SER A 171 -0.71 18.22 7.76
C SER A 171 -1.93 19.09 7.64
N LEU A 172 -1.75 20.37 7.56
CA LEU A 172 -2.83 21.33 7.42
C LEU A 172 -3.45 21.24 6.02
N TRP A 173 -3.37 20.03 5.42
CA TRP A 173 -4.03 19.77 4.15
C TRP A 173 -5.53 19.94 4.34
N ARG A 174 -6.13 20.60 3.40
CA ARG A 174 -7.56 20.75 3.27
C ARG A 174 -7.97 20.21 1.93
N ILE A 175 -9.17 19.70 1.85
CA ILE A 175 -9.67 19.15 0.60
C ILE A 175 -9.68 20.20 -0.51
N GLU A 176 -10.02 21.45 -0.20
CA GLU A 176 -9.99 22.58 -1.15
C GLU A 176 -8.59 22.83 -1.72
N ASP A 177 -7.53 22.74 -0.90
CA ASP A 177 -6.14 22.92 -1.34
C ASP A 177 -5.66 21.74 -2.21
N VAL A 178 -6.12 20.53 -1.91
CA VAL A 178 -5.89 19.33 -2.72
C VAL A 178 -6.56 19.47 -4.09
N LEU A 179 -7.78 19.98 -4.14
CA LEU A 179 -8.50 20.26 -5.39
C LEU A 179 -7.82 21.35 -6.21
N ASP A 180 -7.38 22.45 -5.56
CA ASP A 180 -6.60 23.50 -6.23
C ASP A 180 -5.28 22.95 -6.79
N ALA A 181 -4.56 22.12 -6.04
CA ALA A 181 -3.34 21.47 -6.51
C ALA A 181 -3.60 20.59 -7.74
N ALA A 182 -4.62 19.76 -7.72
CA ALA A 182 -4.98 18.90 -8.85
C ALA A 182 -5.31 19.68 -10.12
N ARG A 183 -6.00 20.83 -9.97
CA ARG A 183 -6.37 21.69 -11.10
C ARG A 183 -5.23 22.54 -11.65
N ASN A 184 -4.40 23.10 -10.77
CA ASN A 184 -3.54 24.22 -11.10
C ASN A 184 -2.04 23.96 -10.91
N MET A 185 -1.63 22.88 -10.22
CA MET A 185 -0.21 22.56 -10.04
C MET A 185 0.44 22.25 -11.41
N PRO A 186 1.64 22.80 -11.68
CA PRO A 186 2.44 22.40 -12.85
C PRO A 186 2.76 20.90 -12.78
N LEU A 187 2.50 20.16 -13.87
CA LEU A 187 2.72 18.73 -13.91
C LEU A 187 4.18 18.32 -14.18
N ASP A 188 5.03 19.24 -14.62
CA ASP A 188 6.38 18.95 -15.09
C ASP A 188 7.22 18.15 -14.08
N ASN A 189 7.11 18.48 -12.79
CA ASN A 189 7.87 17.81 -11.73
C ASN A 189 7.30 16.43 -11.34
N VAL A 190 6.01 16.19 -11.57
CA VAL A 190 5.33 14.98 -11.09
C VAL A 190 4.83 14.08 -12.24
N LYS A 191 4.79 14.56 -13.48
CA LYS A 191 4.31 13.81 -14.63
C LYS A 191 4.97 12.43 -14.76
N HIS A 192 6.28 12.35 -14.54
CA HIS A 192 7.01 11.09 -14.64
C HIS A 192 6.62 10.08 -13.56
N LEU A 193 6.24 10.55 -12.35
CA LEU A 193 5.75 9.69 -11.27
C LEU A 193 4.38 9.12 -11.59
N LEU A 194 3.46 10.01 -12.02
CA LEU A 194 2.10 9.63 -12.40
C LEU A 194 2.07 8.69 -13.61
N GLN A 195 2.88 8.98 -14.64
CA GLN A 195 2.95 8.11 -15.82
C GLN A 195 3.49 6.73 -15.46
N ARG A 196 4.57 6.65 -14.66
CA ARG A 196 5.10 5.37 -14.17
C ARG A 196 4.05 4.58 -13.38
N GLN A 197 3.26 5.26 -12.52
CA GLN A 197 2.18 4.62 -11.77
C GLN A 197 1.11 4.06 -12.71
N ILE A 198 0.67 4.84 -13.70
CA ILE A 198 -0.28 4.40 -14.72
C ILE A 198 0.25 3.18 -15.45
N ASP A 199 1.47 3.24 -15.96
CA ASP A 199 2.06 2.18 -16.77
C ASP A 199 2.18 0.86 -15.98
N PHE A 200 2.72 0.90 -14.77
CA PHE A 200 2.92 -0.29 -13.95
C PHE A 200 1.60 -0.88 -13.45
N ASN A 201 0.71 -0.03 -12.93
CA ASN A 201 -0.54 -0.50 -12.34
C ASN A 201 -1.54 -0.99 -13.41
N MET A 202 -1.53 -0.40 -14.61
CA MET A 202 -2.29 -0.92 -15.75
C MET A 202 -1.70 -2.23 -16.30
N ALA A 203 -0.38 -2.39 -16.29
CA ALA A 203 0.26 -3.63 -16.75
C ALA A 203 -0.14 -4.82 -15.86
N ILE A 204 -0.06 -4.69 -14.53
CA ILE A 204 -0.45 -5.77 -13.61
C ILE A 204 -1.97 -6.00 -13.61
N SER A 205 -2.77 -4.96 -13.82
CA SER A 205 -4.23 -5.08 -14.00
C SER A 205 -4.56 -5.94 -15.24
N LYS A 206 -3.91 -5.65 -16.37
CA LYS A 206 -4.04 -6.43 -17.62
C LYS A 206 -3.61 -7.88 -17.43
N GLU A 207 -2.51 -8.10 -16.70
CA GLU A 207 -2.01 -9.43 -16.37
C GLU A 207 -3.05 -10.24 -15.58
N GLY A 208 -3.64 -9.64 -14.52
CA GLY A 208 -4.68 -10.29 -13.72
C GLY A 208 -6.01 -10.53 -14.46
N LEU A 209 -6.33 -9.72 -15.47
CA LEU A 209 -7.48 -9.97 -16.37
C LEU A 209 -7.18 -11.08 -17.39
N THR A 210 -5.93 -11.29 -17.74
CA THR A 210 -5.52 -12.29 -18.75
C THR A 210 -5.31 -13.66 -18.12
N ASN A 211 -4.55 -13.74 -17.06
CA ASN A 211 -4.15 -14.98 -16.40
C ASN A 211 -4.95 -15.24 -15.12
N ASP A 212 -4.90 -16.47 -14.59
CA ASP A 212 -5.60 -16.86 -13.37
C ASP A 212 -4.72 -16.62 -12.14
N TYR A 213 -5.24 -15.79 -11.23
CA TYR A 213 -4.60 -15.47 -9.96
C TYR A 213 -5.61 -15.53 -8.80
N GLY A 214 -5.28 -16.27 -7.77
CA GLY A 214 -6.10 -16.36 -6.55
C GLY A 214 -7.56 -16.71 -6.85
N ALA A 215 -8.48 -15.86 -6.38
CA ALA A 215 -9.91 -16.04 -6.61
C ALA A 215 -10.40 -15.46 -7.94
N SER A 216 -9.52 -14.79 -8.71
CA SER A 216 -9.82 -14.17 -10.01
C SER A 216 -11.05 -13.24 -9.96
N ILE A 217 -11.14 -12.43 -8.92
CA ILE A 217 -12.28 -11.52 -8.67
C ILE A 217 -12.52 -10.58 -9.86
N GLY A 218 -11.43 -10.02 -10.43
CA GLY A 218 -11.55 -9.15 -11.60
C GLY A 218 -12.25 -9.85 -12.77
N LYS A 219 -11.86 -11.09 -13.08
CA LYS A 219 -12.50 -11.89 -14.15
C LYS A 219 -13.95 -12.22 -13.84
N ILE A 220 -14.26 -12.56 -12.57
CA ILE A 220 -15.63 -12.87 -12.14
C ILE A 220 -16.54 -11.66 -12.35
N LEU A 221 -16.09 -10.47 -11.98
CA LEU A 221 -16.86 -9.24 -12.18
C LEU A 221 -17.07 -8.94 -13.67
N LEU A 222 -16.00 -9.02 -14.46
CA LEU A 222 -16.06 -8.69 -15.88
C LEU A 222 -16.97 -9.64 -16.69
N ARG A 223 -17.01 -10.93 -16.33
CA ARG A 223 -17.92 -11.92 -16.97
C ARG A 223 -19.39 -11.60 -16.79
N ARG A 224 -19.75 -10.87 -15.72
CA ARG A 224 -21.14 -10.58 -15.39
C ARG A 224 -21.73 -9.52 -16.34
N ASP A 225 -20.96 -8.48 -16.64
CA ASP A 225 -21.36 -7.37 -17.51
C ASP A 225 -20.09 -6.68 -18.06
N PRO A 226 -19.54 -7.16 -19.18
CA PRO A 226 -18.30 -6.63 -19.75
C PRO A 226 -18.46 -5.23 -20.35
N ASP A 227 -19.69 -4.81 -20.67
CA ASP A 227 -19.97 -3.53 -21.32
C ASP A 227 -20.14 -2.38 -20.31
N SER A 228 -20.44 -2.71 -19.07
CA SER A 228 -20.59 -1.72 -17.99
C SER A 228 -19.22 -1.10 -17.63
N LEU A 229 -19.09 0.22 -17.85
CA LEU A 229 -17.89 0.98 -17.46
C LEU A 229 -17.60 0.83 -15.94
N ARG A 230 -18.64 0.90 -15.12
CA ARG A 230 -18.56 0.70 -13.67
C ARG A 230 -17.97 -0.65 -13.30
N ILE A 231 -18.43 -1.72 -13.95
CA ILE A 231 -17.89 -3.07 -13.71
C ILE A 231 -16.47 -3.19 -14.24
N ARG A 232 -16.16 -2.64 -15.41
CA ARG A 232 -14.81 -2.65 -15.98
C ARG A 232 -13.79 -1.99 -15.07
N ALA A 233 -14.10 -0.84 -14.50
CA ALA A 233 -13.23 -0.13 -13.57
C ALA A 233 -12.94 -0.95 -12.31
N ARG A 234 -13.99 -1.49 -11.68
CA ARG A 234 -13.88 -2.36 -10.50
C ARG A 234 -13.12 -3.65 -10.79
N ALA A 235 -13.43 -4.28 -11.91
CA ALA A 235 -12.80 -5.51 -12.35
C ALA A 235 -11.30 -5.32 -12.62
N SER A 236 -10.93 -4.22 -13.27
CA SER A 236 -9.54 -3.90 -13.56
C SER A 236 -8.72 -3.66 -12.29
N ALA A 237 -9.25 -2.90 -11.33
CA ALA A 237 -8.57 -2.69 -10.05
C ALA A 237 -8.44 -4.01 -9.25
N ALA A 238 -9.51 -4.80 -9.18
CA ALA A 238 -9.50 -6.10 -8.51
C ALA A 238 -8.50 -7.08 -9.15
N ALA A 239 -8.41 -7.12 -10.48
CA ALA A 239 -7.50 -8.00 -11.22
C ALA A 239 -6.04 -7.67 -10.94
N GLY A 240 -5.68 -6.40 -10.85
CA GLY A 240 -4.32 -5.99 -10.44
C GLY A 240 -3.96 -6.52 -9.06
N SER A 241 -4.90 -6.47 -8.12
CA SER A 241 -4.71 -7.05 -6.78
C SER A 241 -4.73 -8.59 -6.80
N ASP A 242 -5.59 -9.24 -7.60
CA ASP A 242 -5.56 -10.69 -7.79
C ASP A 242 -4.15 -11.14 -8.19
N ALA A 243 -3.56 -10.52 -9.21
CA ALA A 243 -2.22 -10.82 -9.67
C ALA A 243 -1.16 -10.54 -8.58
N ARG A 244 -1.18 -9.33 -8.02
CA ARG A 244 -0.21 -8.89 -7.01
C ARG A 244 -0.16 -9.78 -5.77
N MET A 245 -1.32 -10.14 -5.22
CA MET A 245 -1.42 -10.93 -3.98
C MET A 245 -1.10 -12.41 -4.18
N ASN A 246 -1.07 -12.88 -5.41
CA ASN A 246 -0.88 -14.29 -5.73
C ASN A 246 0.39 -14.56 -6.57
N GLY A 247 1.40 -13.71 -6.45
CA GLY A 247 2.76 -13.98 -6.90
C GLY A 247 3.08 -13.54 -8.33
N CYS A 248 2.33 -12.59 -8.88
CA CYS A 248 2.75 -11.91 -10.10
C CYS A 248 4.03 -11.10 -9.84
N GLU A 249 4.98 -11.22 -10.75
CA GLU A 249 6.31 -10.62 -10.64
C GLU A 249 6.39 -9.21 -11.28
N LEU A 250 5.28 -8.70 -11.83
CA LEU A 250 5.24 -7.33 -12.34
C LEU A 250 5.27 -6.33 -11.19
N PRO A 251 6.07 -5.26 -11.32
CA PRO A 251 6.10 -4.19 -10.34
C PRO A 251 4.79 -3.38 -10.37
N VAL A 252 4.50 -2.72 -9.26
CA VAL A 252 3.44 -1.72 -9.11
C VAL A 252 4.05 -0.43 -8.58
N VAL A 253 3.38 0.70 -8.77
CA VAL A 253 3.67 1.91 -8.00
C VAL A 253 2.70 1.95 -6.83
N ILE A 254 3.24 2.02 -5.62
CA ILE A 254 2.49 2.09 -4.37
C ILE A 254 1.93 3.50 -4.15
N THR A 255 0.92 3.62 -3.31
CA THR A 255 0.46 4.88 -2.72
C THR A 255 0.26 4.64 -1.23
N SER A 256 0.77 5.52 -0.38
CA SER A 256 0.71 5.41 1.09
C SER A 256 1.13 4.03 1.62
N GLY A 257 2.26 3.54 1.13
CA GLY A 257 2.90 2.30 1.58
C GLY A 257 2.27 1.00 1.06
N SER A 258 1.29 1.05 0.15
CA SER A 258 0.64 -0.17 -0.37
C SER A 258 0.40 -0.14 -1.88
N GLY A 259 0.85 -1.20 -2.58
CA GLY A 259 0.57 -1.37 -4.01
C GLY A 259 -0.91 -1.59 -4.30
N ASN A 260 -1.66 -2.21 -3.40
CA ASN A 260 -3.12 -2.32 -3.55
C ASN A 260 -3.79 -0.94 -3.52
N GLN A 261 -3.29 -0.01 -2.71
CA GLN A 261 -3.78 1.37 -2.72
C GLN A 261 -3.42 2.07 -4.03
N GLY A 262 -2.16 1.95 -4.49
CA GLY A 262 -1.74 2.52 -5.77
C GLY A 262 -2.56 2.02 -6.96
N ILE A 263 -2.83 0.70 -7.02
CA ILE A 263 -3.71 0.10 -8.04
C ILE A 263 -5.13 0.68 -7.93
N THR A 264 -5.67 0.80 -6.72
CA THR A 264 -7.03 1.28 -6.49
C THR A 264 -7.17 2.77 -6.81
N ALA A 265 -6.17 3.57 -6.50
CA ALA A 265 -6.15 5.00 -6.81
C ALA A 265 -6.01 5.29 -8.30
N SER A 266 -5.25 4.50 -9.06
CA SER A 266 -4.92 4.81 -10.45
C SER A 266 -5.78 4.07 -11.48
N VAL A 267 -5.90 2.73 -11.37
CA VAL A 267 -6.49 1.90 -12.43
C VAL A 267 -7.94 2.25 -12.78
N PRO A 268 -8.88 2.40 -11.83
CA PRO A 268 -10.27 2.75 -12.17
C PRO A 268 -10.36 4.14 -12.80
N VAL A 269 -9.50 5.09 -12.39
CA VAL A 269 -9.44 6.44 -12.95
C VAL A 269 -9.01 6.40 -14.41
N VAL A 270 -7.96 5.64 -14.73
CA VAL A 270 -7.48 5.47 -16.11
C VAL A 270 -8.54 4.80 -16.99
N VAL A 271 -9.25 3.78 -16.47
CA VAL A 271 -10.34 3.13 -17.19
C VAL A 271 -11.46 4.12 -17.55
N TYR A 272 -11.83 4.99 -16.61
CA TYR A 272 -12.81 6.05 -16.87
C TYR A 272 -12.28 7.13 -17.82
N ALA A 273 -11.05 7.59 -17.64
CA ALA A 273 -10.44 8.60 -18.50
C ALA A 273 -10.41 8.15 -19.97
N HIS A 274 -10.06 6.89 -20.23
CA HIS A 274 -10.09 6.33 -21.60
C HIS A 274 -11.51 6.24 -22.15
N ALA A 275 -12.47 5.78 -21.35
CA ALA A 275 -13.86 5.65 -21.78
C ALA A 275 -14.51 7.01 -22.12
N LEU A 276 -14.12 8.05 -21.39
CA LEU A 276 -14.59 9.43 -21.59
C LEU A 276 -13.76 10.21 -22.62
N ALA A 277 -12.73 9.61 -23.20
CA ALA A 277 -11.78 10.27 -24.12
C ALA A 277 -11.21 11.59 -23.53
N ALA A 278 -10.85 11.56 -22.23
CA ALA A 278 -10.51 12.75 -21.45
C ALA A 278 -9.21 13.46 -21.87
N GLY A 279 -8.38 12.85 -22.72
CA GLY A 279 -7.06 13.38 -23.05
C GLY A 279 -6.00 13.18 -21.94
N GLU A 280 -4.72 13.24 -22.33
CA GLU A 280 -3.59 12.90 -21.44
C GLU A 280 -3.53 13.80 -20.20
N GLU A 281 -3.59 15.13 -20.38
CA GLU A 281 -3.47 16.06 -19.26
C GLU A 281 -4.58 15.89 -18.24
N LYS A 282 -5.85 15.77 -18.69
CA LYS A 282 -7.00 15.58 -17.79
C LYS A 282 -6.90 14.25 -17.04
N MET A 283 -6.42 13.19 -17.71
CA MET A 283 -6.18 11.89 -17.08
C MET A 283 -5.10 11.99 -16.01
N LEU A 284 -3.96 12.63 -16.29
CA LEU A 284 -2.88 12.83 -15.31
C LEU A 284 -3.36 13.64 -14.10
N ARG A 285 -4.13 14.72 -14.31
CA ARG A 285 -4.72 15.52 -13.23
C ARG A 285 -5.72 14.73 -12.40
N ALA A 286 -6.50 13.86 -13.02
CA ALA A 286 -7.42 12.99 -12.30
C ALA A 286 -6.66 11.96 -11.44
N VAL A 287 -5.61 11.32 -11.97
CA VAL A 287 -4.76 10.41 -11.17
C VAL A 287 -4.06 11.17 -10.04
N LEU A 288 -3.55 12.35 -10.30
CA LEU A 288 -2.98 13.25 -9.29
C LEU A 288 -3.97 13.52 -8.16
N LEU A 289 -5.21 13.88 -8.49
CA LEU A 289 -6.27 14.13 -7.49
C LEU A 289 -6.54 12.86 -6.66
N SER A 290 -6.65 11.71 -7.32
CA SER A 290 -6.86 10.43 -6.63
C SER A 290 -5.75 10.12 -5.62
N ASP A 291 -4.50 10.31 -6.01
CA ASP A 291 -3.36 10.07 -5.13
C ASP A 291 -3.33 11.05 -3.97
N LEU A 292 -3.50 12.35 -4.22
CA LEU A 292 -3.50 13.37 -3.17
C LEU A 292 -4.64 13.15 -2.15
N VAL A 293 -5.86 12.84 -2.59
CA VAL A 293 -6.98 12.49 -1.70
C VAL A 293 -6.65 11.22 -0.90
N THR A 294 -6.07 10.21 -1.55
CA THR A 294 -5.66 8.97 -0.87
C THR A 294 -4.62 9.25 0.22
N ILE A 295 -3.58 10.03 -0.09
CA ILE A 295 -2.53 10.41 0.85
C ILE A 295 -3.13 11.22 2.01
N TYR A 296 -3.97 12.22 1.71
CA TYR A 296 -4.61 13.04 2.73
C TYR A 296 -5.43 12.21 3.73
N LEU A 297 -6.27 11.32 3.24
CA LEU A 297 -7.03 10.39 4.09
C LEU A 297 -6.12 9.51 4.95
N LYS A 298 -5.01 9.04 4.37
CA LYS A 298 -4.06 8.15 5.06
C LYS A 298 -3.24 8.84 6.15
N GLN A 299 -3.06 10.15 6.10
CA GLN A 299 -2.39 10.90 7.17
C GLN A 299 -3.09 10.74 8.52
N GLY A 300 -4.44 10.75 8.54
CA GLY A 300 -5.22 10.53 9.76
C GLY A 300 -5.33 9.08 10.21
N ILE A 301 -5.21 8.12 9.27
CA ILE A 301 -5.41 6.68 9.50
C ILE A 301 -4.10 5.99 9.92
N GLY A 302 -2.97 6.42 9.35
CA GLY A 302 -1.67 5.77 9.47
C GLY A 302 -1.43 4.67 8.44
N LYS A 303 -0.16 4.24 8.31
CA LYS A 303 0.27 3.27 7.27
C LYS A 303 -0.29 1.86 7.51
N LEU A 304 -0.29 1.39 8.77
CA LEU A 304 -0.83 0.10 9.19
C LEU A 304 -1.96 0.30 10.21
N SER A 305 -3.13 -0.26 9.94
CA SER A 305 -4.33 -0.14 10.77
C SER A 305 -5.28 -1.30 10.48
N ALA A 306 -6.22 -1.55 11.37
CA ALA A 306 -7.38 -2.41 11.08
C ALA A 306 -8.33 -1.78 10.05
N TYR A 307 -8.25 -0.48 9.80
CA TYR A 307 -8.98 0.18 8.72
C TYR A 307 -8.33 -0.15 7.35
N CYS A 308 -9.10 -0.65 6.42
CA CYS A 308 -8.57 -1.06 5.12
C CYS A 308 -8.17 0.15 4.26
N GLY A 309 -6.87 0.27 3.93
CA GLY A 309 -6.36 1.38 3.11
C GLY A 309 -6.96 1.46 1.70
N ALA A 310 -7.52 0.36 1.17
CA ALA A 310 -8.25 0.38 -0.10
C ALA A 310 -9.44 1.35 -0.07
N ILE A 311 -10.04 1.62 1.12
CA ILE A 311 -11.14 2.58 1.27
C ILE A 311 -10.68 3.99 0.89
N SER A 312 -9.55 4.44 1.46
CA SER A 312 -8.97 5.75 1.13
C SER A 312 -8.71 5.89 -0.37
N ALA A 313 -8.13 4.85 -0.98
CA ALA A 313 -7.86 4.85 -2.42
C ALA A 313 -9.15 4.78 -3.27
N GLY A 314 -10.20 4.09 -2.79
CA GLY A 314 -11.51 4.08 -3.43
C GLY A 314 -12.20 5.45 -3.38
N CYS A 315 -12.06 6.17 -2.26
CA CYS A 315 -12.53 7.56 -2.14
C CYS A 315 -11.75 8.49 -3.10
N GLY A 316 -10.41 8.36 -3.14
CA GLY A 316 -9.59 9.09 -4.10
C GLY A 316 -9.98 8.82 -5.56
N ALA A 317 -10.19 7.55 -5.92
CA ALA A 317 -10.68 7.19 -7.26
C ALA A 317 -12.06 7.79 -7.55
N GLY A 318 -12.96 7.81 -6.56
CA GLY A 318 -14.28 8.48 -6.68
C GLY A 318 -14.12 9.96 -6.96
N ALA A 319 -13.32 10.68 -6.16
CA ALA A 319 -13.03 12.11 -6.37
C ALA A 319 -12.49 12.39 -7.78
N ALA A 320 -11.54 11.58 -8.24
CA ALA A 320 -10.95 11.69 -9.57
C ALA A 320 -11.95 11.41 -10.70
N ILE A 321 -12.84 10.46 -10.52
CA ILE A 321 -13.89 10.16 -11.51
C ILE A 321 -14.91 11.30 -11.55
N ALA A 322 -15.30 11.89 -10.40
CA ALA A 322 -16.11 13.11 -10.38
C ALA A 322 -15.43 14.25 -11.13
N PHE A 323 -14.10 14.44 -10.93
CA PHE A 323 -13.33 15.41 -11.69
C PHE A 323 -13.35 15.14 -13.21
N LEU A 324 -13.26 13.88 -13.64
CA LEU A 324 -13.36 13.51 -15.06
C LEU A 324 -14.73 13.86 -15.67
N TYR A 325 -15.79 13.82 -14.86
CA TYR A 325 -17.15 14.25 -15.25
C TYR A 325 -17.37 15.76 -15.16
N ASP A 326 -16.31 16.55 -14.92
CA ASP A 326 -16.39 18.02 -14.76
C ASP A 326 -17.32 18.47 -13.62
N CYS A 327 -17.41 17.66 -12.56
CA CYS A 327 -18.13 18.05 -11.34
C CYS A 327 -17.49 19.26 -10.66
N THR A 328 -18.31 20.04 -9.94
CA THR A 328 -17.84 21.15 -9.12
C THR A 328 -17.01 20.65 -7.94
N ASP A 329 -16.24 21.54 -7.30
CA ASP A 329 -15.46 21.17 -6.11
C ASP A 329 -16.37 20.69 -4.99
N ASP A 330 -17.49 21.33 -4.72
CA ASP A 330 -18.51 20.88 -3.75
C ASP A 330 -19.00 19.45 -4.07
N GLN A 331 -19.23 19.15 -5.34
CA GLN A 331 -19.65 17.80 -5.75
C GLN A 331 -18.54 16.76 -5.53
N ILE A 332 -17.29 17.13 -5.73
CA ILE A 332 -16.14 16.24 -5.49
C ILE A 332 -15.99 15.99 -3.98
N GLU A 333 -16.09 17.01 -3.15
CA GLU A 333 -16.06 16.89 -1.70
C GLU A 333 -17.18 15.97 -1.19
N HIS A 334 -18.41 16.17 -1.63
CA HIS A 334 -19.53 15.29 -1.28
C HIS A 334 -19.32 13.85 -1.76
N ALA A 335 -18.69 13.65 -2.92
CA ALA A 335 -18.37 12.28 -3.37
C ALA A 335 -17.42 11.58 -2.41
N VAL A 336 -16.43 12.30 -1.84
CA VAL A 336 -15.50 11.77 -0.81
C VAL A 336 -16.26 11.46 0.48
N GLU A 337 -17.09 12.37 0.99
CA GLU A 337 -17.89 12.18 2.21
C GLU A 337 -18.82 10.97 2.11
N ASN A 338 -19.58 10.89 1.00
CA ASN A 338 -20.49 9.78 0.73
C ASN A 338 -19.72 8.45 0.68
N ALA A 339 -18.57 8.40 -0.01
CA ALA A 339 -17.75 7.21 -0.12
C ALA A 339 -17.19 6.74 1.24
N LEU A 340 -16.76 7.69 2.09
CA LEU A 340 -16.33 7.42 3.46
C LEU A 340 -17.46 6.86 4.31
N ALA A 341 -18.64 7.48 4.26
CA ALA A 341 -19.81 7.01 5.01
C ALA A 341 -20.22 5.59 4.62
N ILE A 342 -20.16 5.25 3.32
CA ILE A 342 -20.54 3.93 2.80
C ILE A 342 -19.57 2.84 3.21
N ASN A 343 -18.26 3.09 3.11
CA ASN A 343 -17.25 2.05 3.16
C ASN A 343 -16.50 1.96 4.51
N SER A 344 -16.62 2.96 5.40
CA SER A 344 -15.91 2.94 6.68
C SER A 344 -16.42 1.81 7.57
N GLY A 345 -15.61 0.78 7.73
CA GLY A 345 -15.96 -0.45 8.43
C GLY A 345 -15.41 -1.70 7.77
N ILE A 346 -14.90 -1.59 6.54
CA ILE A 346 -14.17 -2.69 5.91
C ILE A 346 -12.81 -2.83 6.62
N ILE A 347 -12.63 -3.94 7.34
CA ILE A 347 -11.41 -4.21 8.10
C ILE A 347 -10.26 -4.68 7.22
N CYS A 348 -9.02 -4.38 7.64
CA CYS A 348 -7.78 -4.91 7.09
C CYS A 348 -7.30 -6.09 7.96
N ASP A 349 -7.38 -7.29 7.42
CA ASP A 349 -6.92 -8.54 8.03
C ASP A 349 -5.68 -9.09 7.30
N GLY A 350 -4.77 -8.21 6.86
CA GLY A 350 -3.52 -8.53 6.19
C GLY A 350 -3.65 -8.71 4.68
N ALA A 351 -2.49 -8.90 4.02
CA ALA A 351 -2.39 -9.06 2.57
C ALA A 351 -2.73 -10.50 2.15
N LYS A 352 -3.68 -10.66 1.23
CA LYS A 352 -4.17 -11.96 0.74
C LYS A 352 -5.11 -11.83 -0.45
N SER A 353 -5.51 -12.95 -1.03
CA SER A 353 -6.38 -13.00 -2.23
C SER A 353 -7.69 -12.23 -2.07
N SER A 354 -8.29 -12.18 -0.86
CA SER A 354 -9.54 -11.44 -0.62
C SER A 354 -9.40 -9.92 -0.72
N CYS A 355 -8.18 -9.37 -0.78
CA CYS A 355 -7.95 -7.94 -1.00
C CYS A 355 -8.57 -7.47 -2.33
N ALA A 356 -8.55 -8.30 -3.37
CA ALA A 356 -9.16 -7.97 -4.66
C ALA A 356 -10.66 -7.67 -4.55
N ALA A 357 -11.39 -8.45 -3.75
CA ALA A 357 -12.81 -8.20 -3.50
C ALA A 357 -13.06 -6.92 -2.69
N LYS A 358 -12.21 -6.65 -1.67
CA LYS A 358 -12.30 -5.41 -0.88
C LYS A 358 -12.03 -4.18 -1.75
N ILE A 359 -11.07 -4.26 -2.67
CA ILE A 359 -10.78 -3.20 -3.66
C ILE A 359 -11.98 -2.96 -4.57
N ALA A 360 -12.60 -4.01 -5.10
CA ALA A 360 -13.79 -3.87 -5.92
C ALA A 360 -14.92 -3.15 -5.18
N MET A 361 -15.09 -3.41 -3.87
CA MET A 361 -16.07 -2.73 -3.03
C MET A 361 -15.67 -1.32 -2.69
N ALA A 362 -14.39 -1.03 -2.47
CA ALA A 362 -13.90 0.31 -2.23
C ALA A 362 -14.13 1.24 -3.44
N VAL A 363 -13.83 0.74 -4.65
CA VAL A 363 -14.12 1.46 -5.91
C VAL A 363 -15.62 1.65 -6.10
N GLU A 364 -16.44 0.63 -5.76
CA GLU A 364 -17.91 0.75 -5.82
C GLU A 364 -18.43 1.85 -4.90
N GLY A 365 -17.92 1.95 -3.68
CA GLY A 365 -18.31 3.03 -2.76
C GLY A 365 -17.90 4.40 -3.27
N GLY A 366 -16.72 4.54 -3.88
CA GLY A 366 -16.30 5.76 -4.57
C GLY A 366 -17.26 6.15 -5.69
N LEU A 367 -17.63 5.21 -6.56
CA LEU A 367 -18.57 5.43 -7.67
C LEU A 367 -19.99 5.75 -7.17
N MET A 368 -20.44 5.10 -6.11
CA MET A 368 -21.72 5.41 -5.48
C MET A 368 -21.72 6.84 -4.92
N GLY A 369 -20.61 7.25 -4.30
CA GLY A 369 -20.43 8.61 -3.80
C GLY A 369 -20.55 9.65 -4.92
N VAL A 370 -19.99 9.39 -6.10
CA VAL A 370 -20.15 10.24 -7.29
C VAL A 370 -21.60 10.29 -7.75
N ASP A 371 -22.25 9.12 -7.91
CA ASP A 371 -23.64 9.06 -8.35
C ASP A 371 -24.59 9.87 -7.42
N MET A 372 -24.37 9.75 -6.10
CA MET A 372 -25.13 10.49 -5.09
C MET A 372 -24.90 11.99 -5.21
N SER A 373 -23.63 12.40 -5.34
CA SER A 373 -23.27 13.81 -5.44
C SER A 373 -23.83 14.47 -6.70
N VAL A 374 -23.71 13.80 -7.86
CA VAL A 374 -24.30 14.29 -9.12
C VAL A 374 -25.83 14.38 -9.04
N ALA A 375 -26.46 13.46 -8.32
CA ALA A 375 -27.90 13.47 -8.09
C ALA A 375 -28.35 14.47 -6.99
N GLU A 376 -27.42 15.21 -6.37
CA GLU A 376 -27.67 16.12 -5.25
C GLU A 376 -28.37 15.41 -4.05
N ARG A 377 -27.95 14.15 -3.78
CA ARG A 377 -28.51 13.29 -2.74
C ARG A 377 -27.39 12.83 -1.80
N ASN A 378 -26.84 13.78 -1.04
CA ASN A 378 -25.71 13.56 -0.17
C ASN A 378 -26.14 13.22 1.26
N PHE A 379 -25.29 12.51 2.01
CA PHE A 379 -25.43 12.43 3.46
C PHE A 379 -25.19 13.81 4.07
N ALA A 380 -25.88 14.11 5.15
CA ALA A 380 -25.77 15.39 5.84
C ALA A 380 -24.88 15.30 7.08
N GLY A 381 -24.34 16.42 7.52
CA GLY A 381 -23.66 16.51 8.81
C GLY A 381 -24.57 16.03 9.93
N GLY A 382 -24.07 15.07 10.73
CA GLY A 382 -24.85 14.38 11.75
C GLY A 382 -25.41 13.01 11.34
N ASP A 383 -25.29 12.61 10.08
CA ASP A 383 -25.62 11.26 9.62
C ASP A 383 -24.49 10.29 10.03
N GLY A 384 -24.57 9.79 11.25
CA GLY A 384 -23.55 8.87 11.79
C GLY A 384 -22.19 9.54 11.97
N ILE A 385 -21.19 9.13 11.18
CA ILE A 385 -19.81 9.67 11.24
C ILE A 385 -19.59 10.88 10.34
N VAL A 386 -20.55 11.21 9.49
CA VAL A 386 -20.47 12.36 8.59
C VAL A 386 -20.57 13.66 9.41
N GLN A 387 -19.64 14.57 9.17
CA GLN A 387 -19.56 15.86 9.84
C GLN A 387 -20.06 16.98 8.90
N ASN A 388 -19.94 18.24 9.32
CA ASN A 388 -20.45 19.36 8.53
C ASN A 388 -19.60 19.71 7.30
N THR A 389 -18.34 19.25 7.25
CA THR A 389 -17.42 19.45 6.15
C THR A 389 -16.67 18.16 5.82
N ALA A 390 -16.15 18.07 4.58
CA ALA A 390 -15.34 16.95 4.15
C ALA A 390 -14.10 16.77 5.03
N ASP A 391 -13.39 17.86 5.39
CA ASP A 391 -12.21 17.81 6.25
C ASP A 391 -12.55 17.28 7.65
N GLU A 392 -13.67 17.70 8.24
CA GLU A 392 -14.14 17.19 9.53
C GLU A 392 -14.52 15.70 9.46
N THR A 393 -15.16 15.28 8.37
CA THR A 393 -15.50 13.86 8.11
C THR A 393 -14.23 13.03 7.97
N ILE A 394 -13.24 13.50 7.21
CA ILE A 394 -11.92 12.87 7.05
C ILE A 394 -11.22 12.72 8.42
N ALA A 395 -11.21 13.78 9.22
CA ALA A 395 -10.62 13.76 10.57
C ALA A 395 -11.34 12.77 11.51
N ALA A 396 -12.69 12.71 11.45
CA ALA A 396 -13.48 11.77 12.24
C ALA A 396 -13.16 10.31 11.87
N VAL A 397 -13.10 10.00 10.58
CA VAL A 397 -12.70 8.66 10.08
C VAL A 397 -11.26 8.34 10.47
N GLY A 398 -10.34 9.30 10.34
CA GLY A 398 -8.94 9.14 10.77
C GLY A 398 -8.83 8.78 12.25
N LYS A 399 -9.59 9.46 13.12
CA LYS A 399 -9.65 9.17 14.55
C LYS A 399 -10.20 7.77 14.86
N ILE A 400 -11.29 7.37 14.19
CA ILE A 400 -11.84 6.01 14.33
C ILE A 400 -10.80 4.96 13.93
N ALA A 401 -10.12 5.17 12.81
CA ALA A 401 -9.16 4.23 12.28
C ALA A 401 -7.88 4.12 13.11
N SER A 402 -7.32 5.25 13.56
CA SER A 402 -6.05 5.29 14.28
C SER A 402 -6.17 5.02 15.77
N GLN A 403 -7.30 5.40 16.39
CA GLN A 403 -7.53 5.25 17.84
C GLN A 403 -8.61 4.20 18.13
N GLY A 404 -9.76 4.28 17.45
CA GLY A 404 -10.92 3.43 17.74
C GLY A 404 -10.70 1.96 17.34
N MET A 405 -9.89 1.69 16.32
CA MET A 405 -9.68 0.34 15.81
C MET A 405 -8.42 -0.36 16.36
N VAL A 406 -7.75 0.17 17.36
CA VAL A 406 -6.54 -0.44 17.95
C VAL A 406 -6.83 -1.81 18.55
N GLU A 407 -7.90 -1.94 19.34
CA GLU A 407 -8.30 -3.24 19.90
C GLU A 407 -8.81 -4.18 18.80
N THR A 408 -9.53 -3.67 17.81
CA THR A 408 -9.96 -4.46 16.63
C THR A 408 -8.75 -5.05 15.90
N ASP A 409 -7.65 -4.31 15.76
CA ASP A 409 -6.42 -4.79 15.13
C ASP A 409 -5.78 -5.93 15.92
N LYS A 410 -5.75 -5.82 17.25
CA LYS A 410 -5.26 -6.89 18.14
C LYS A 410 -6.12 -8.16 18.00
N GLU A 411 -7.43 -8.04 18.08
CA GLU A 411 -8.36 -9.18 17.92
C GLU A 411 -8.21 -9.86 16.55
N ILE A 412 -8.06 -9.07 15.46
CA ILE A 412 -7.81 -9.64 14.14
C ILE A 412 -6.53 -10.48 14.15
N ILE A 413 -5.46 -9.95 14.76
CA ILE A 413 -4.18 -10.66 14.82
C ILE A 413 -4.29 -11.93 15.66
N ASP A 414 -4.96 -11.87 16.80
CA ASP A 414 -5.14 -13.03 17.68
C ASP A 414 -5.95 -14.13 16.99
N VAL A 415 -7.06 -13.78 16.32
CA VAL A 415 -7.81 -14.72 15.46
C VAL A 415 -6.93 -15.34 14.37
N MET A 416 -6.10 -14.54 13.71
CA MET A 416 -5.18 -15.02 12.67
C MET A 416 -4.10 -15.96 13.21
N LEU A 417 -3.67 -15.78 14.46
CA LEU A 417 -2.67 -16.61 15.13
C LEU A 417 -3.29 -17.84 15.80
N GLY A 418 -4.59 -17.87 15.97
CA GLY A 418 -5.32 -18.96 16.65
C GLY A 418 -5.21 -18.87 18.18
N LEU A 419 -5.09 -17.66 18.71
CA LEU A 419 -5.00 -17.36 20.15
C LEU A 419 -6.38 -17.11 20.74
#